data_cdaf48a2eadfbd297f3c055fdedc176e
#
_entry.id   cdaf48a2eadfbd297f3c055fdedc176e
#
_cell.length_a   1.000
_cell.length_b   1.000
_cell.length_c   1.000
_cell.angle_alpha   90.00
_cell.angle_beta   90.00
_cell.angle_gamma   90.00
#
_symmetry.space_group_name_H-M   'P 1'
#
loop_
_entity.id
_entity.type
_entity.pdbx_description
1 polymer ?
#
loop_
_entity_poly.entity_id
_entity_poly.type
_entity_poly.pdbx_seq_one_letter_code
_entity_poly.pdbx_strand_id
1 'polypeptide(L)'
;MRARALTVVLAILAALLLAGCPPRESISKINEDPGRYAGKEISIAGHVTDSFGALGHGVFLVDDGTGAMWVFSKNYGVPGTGASVAVVGRIQQTFAFGGRNFPTILLETQRRH
;
A
#
# COMPACT_ATOMS: atom_id res chain seq x y z
N MET A 1 -19.47 -19.04 -34.74
CA MET A 1 -19.56 -19.56 -33.36
C MET A 1 -18.21 -19.64 -32.69
N ARG A 2 -17.17 -20.18 -33.31
CA ARG A 2 -15.83 -20.27 -32.71
C ARG A 2 -15.21 -18.90 -32.37
N ALA A 3 -15.43 -17.86 -33.19
CA ALA A 3 -14.92 -16.52 -32.96
C ALA A 3 -15.54 -15.83 -31.73
N ARG A 4 -16.81 -16.12 -31.43
CA ARG A 4 -17.49 -15.55 -30.25
C ARG A 4 -16.98 -16.16 -28.95
N ALA A 5 -16.69 -17.46 -28.91
CA ALA A 5 -16.14 -18.14 -27.74
C ALA A 5 -14.72 -17.61 -27.41
N LEU A 6 -13.88 -17.39 -28.41
CA LEU A 6 -12.56 -16.83 -28.23
C LEU A 6 -12.60 -15.41 -27.69
N THR A 7 -13.49 -14.56 -28.18
CA THR A 7 -13.65 -13.19 -27.71
C THR A 7 -14.08 -13.15 -26.25
N VAL A 8 -15.02 -14.01 -25.82
CA VAL A 8 -15.45 -14.09 -24.41
C VAL A 8 -14.32 -14.55 -23.51
N VAL A 9 -13.53 -15.54 -23.90
CA VAL A 9 -12.40 -16.03 -23.12
C VAL A 9 -11.35 -14.93 -22.92
N LEU A 10 -11.01 -14.18 -23.98
CA LEU A 10 -10.07 -13.07 -23.91
C LEU A 10 -10.57 -11.95 -22.99
N ALA A 11 -11.87 -11.63 -23.02
CA ALA A 11 -12.46 -10.63 -22.15
C ALA A 11 -12.41 -11.06 -20.66
N ILE A 12 -12.65 -12.33 -20.36
CA ILE A 12 -12.55 -12.87 -18.99
C ILE A 12 -11.10 -12.82 -18.51
N LEU A 13 -10.13 -13.18 -19.31
CA LEU A 13 -8.71 -13.12 -18.95
C LEU A 13 -8.27 -11.68 -18.68
N ALA A 14 -8.68 -10.71 -19.50
CA ALA A 14 -8.38 -9.30 -19.30
C ALA A 14 -8.99 -8.78 -17.99
N ALA A 15 -10.24 -9.16 -17.67
CA ALA A 15 -10.91 -8.78 -16.43
C ALA A 15 -10.20 -9.36 -15.20
N LEU A 16 -9.72 -10.60 -15.26
CA LEU A 16 -8.96 -11.23 -14.18
C LEU A 16 -7.63 -10.54 -13.93
N LEU A 17 -6.91 -10.12 -14.97
CA LEU A 17 -5.67 -9.38 -14.86
C LEU A 17 -5.88 -8.01 -14.22
N LEU A 18 -6.95 -7.30 -14.58
CA LEU A 18 -7.31 -6.01 -14.00
C LEU A 18 -7.73 -6.15 -12.53
N ALA A 19 -8.49 -7.20 -12.20
CA ALA A 19 -8.94 -7.46 -10.84
C ALA A 19 -7.78 -7.84 -9.89
N GLY A 20 -6.64 -8.33 -10.43
CA GLY A 20 -5.45 -8.67 -9.65
C GLY A 20 -4.60 -7.48 -9.21
N CYS A 21 -4.85 -6.26 -9.73
CA CYS A 21 -4.10 -5.07 -9.36
C CYS A 21 -4.74 -4.40 -8.14
N PRO A 22 -3.96 -4.16 -7.04
CA PRO A 22 -4.50 -3.43 -5.90
C PRO A 22 -4.88 -2.00 -6.30
N PRO A 23 -6.05 -1.50 -5.86
CA PRO A 23 -6.45 -0.14 -6.19
C PRO A 23 -5.55 0.89 -5.51
N ARG A 24 -5.26 1.98 -6.23
CA ARG A 24 -4.60 3.16 -5.69
C ARG A 24 -5.63 3.95 -4.88
N GLU A 25 -5.33 4.19 -3.60
CA GLU A 25 -6.20 4.95 -2.72
C GLU A 25 -5.52 6.24 -2.27
N SER A 26 -6.31 7.30 -2.02
CA SER A 26 -5.79 8.48 -1.37
C SER A 26 -5.65 8.22 0.13
N ILE A 27 -4.57 8.72 0.71
CA ILE A 27 -4.28 8.53 2.13
C ILE A 27 -5.37 9.17 3.00
N SER A 28 -5.90 10.34 2.58
CA SER A 28 -6.98 10.98 3.35
C SER A 28 -8.22 10.11 3.47
N LYS A 29 -8.59 9.40 2.42
CA LYS A 29 -9.74 8.49 2.46
C LYS A 29 -9.53 7.33 3.41
N ILE A 30 -8.32 6.77 3.43
CA ILE A 30 -7.99 5.69 4.36
C ILE A 30 -8.05 6.20 5.80
N ASN A 31 -7.48 7.37 6.07
CA ASN A 31 -7.46 7.96 7.40
C ASN A 31 -8.84 8.36 7.92
N GLU A 32 -9.77 8.72 7.02
CA GLU A 32 -11.15 9.04 7.38
C GLU A 32 -11.93 7.82 7.88
N ASP A 33 -11.64 6.64 7.31
CA ASP A 33 -12.35 5.42 7.66
C ASP A 33 -11.42 4.20 7.52
N PRO A 34 -10.43 4.07 8.41
CA PRO A 34 -9.46 2.98 8.32
C PRO A 34 -10.07 1.58 8.45
N GLY A 35 -11.17 1.45 9.19
CA GLY A 35 -11.87 0.18 9.33
C GLY A 35 -12.40 -0.37 8.02
N ARG A 36 -12.78 0.50 7.09
CA ARG A 36 -13.24 0.11 5.76
C ARG A 36 -12.14 -0.58 4.94
N TYR A 37 -10.89 -0.20 5.17
CA TYR A 37 -9.74 -0.70 4.42
C TYR A 37 -8.96 -1.78 5.16
N ALA A 38 -9.27 -2.04 6.43
CA ALA A 38 -8.55 -3.00 7.25
C ALA A 38 -8.52 -4.39 6.59
N GLY A 39 -7.31 -4.96 6.50
CA GLY A 39 -7.09 -6.27 5.87
C GLY A 39 -7.13 -6.28 4.35
N LYS A 40 -7.48 -5.17 3.70
CA LYS A 40 -7.49 -5.08 2.24
C LYS A 40 -6.12 -4.69 1.72
N GLU A 41 -5.74 -5.27 0.59
CA GLU A 41 -4.53 -4.87 -0.12
C GLU A 41 -4.81 -3.65 -0.98
N ILE A 42 -4.05 -2.59 -0.75
CA ILE A 42 -4.17 -1.32 -1.45
C ILE A 42 -2.80 -0.80 -1.85
N SER A 43 -2.79 0.20 -2.69
CA SER A 43 -1.59 0.90 -3.14
C SER A 43 -1.68 2.37 -2.76
N ILE A 44 -0.58 2.92 -2.25
CA ILE A 44 -0.41 4.36 -2.04
C ILE A 44 0.88 4.83 -2.70
N ALA A 45 0.96 6.10 -3.04
CA ALA A 45 2.17 6.68 -3.61
C ALA A 45 2.33 8.11 -3.13
N GLY A 46 3.59 8.51 -2.89
CA GLY A 46 3.89 9.85 -2.44
C GLY A 46 5.36 10.01 -2.14
N HIS A 47 5.69 10.95 -1.26
CA HIS A 47 7.04 11.24 -0.84
C HIS A 47 7.23 10.85 0.63
N VAL A 48 8.41 10.34 0.94
CA VAL A 48 8.79 10.01 2.32
C VAL A 48 9.13 11.30 3.05
N THR A 49 8.44 11.56 4.16
CA THR A 49 8.66 12.75 4.98
C THR A 49 9.33 12.47 6.31
N ASP A 50 9.29 11.22 6.76
CA ASP A 50 9.94 10.78 7.99
C ASP A 50 10.21 9.29 7.91
N SER A 51 11.20 8.81 8.66
CA SER A 51 11.54 7.40 8.68
C SER A 51 12.25 7.05 9.97
N PHE A 52 12.00 5.83 10.47
CA PHE A 52 12.80 5.31 11.54
C PHE A 52 12.90 3.79 11.45
N GLY A 53 14.07 3.24 11.78
CA GLY A 53 14.30 1.82 11.68
C GLY A 53 14.95 1.23 12.92
N ALA A 54 14.71 -0.06 13.14
CA ALA A 54 15.32 -0.83 14.21
C ALA A 54 15.40 -2.31 13.82
N LEU A 55 16.52 -2.95 14.05
CA LEU A 55 16.74 -4.39 13.86
C LEU A 55 16.44 -4.88 12.44
N GLY A 56 16.81 -4.09 11.42
CA GLY A 56 16.61 -4.45 10.01
C GLY A 56 15.22 -4.25 9.48
N HIS A 57 14.30 -3.79 10.32
CA HIS A 57 12.93 -3.41 9.92
C HIS A 57 12.77 -1.90 10.10
N GLY A 58 11.75 -1.32 9.52
CA GLY A 58 11.54 0.09 9.70
C GLY A 58 10.16 0.56 9.30
N VAL A 59 9.86 1.78 9.72
CA VAL A 59 8.66 2.49 9.33
C VAL A 59 9.06 3.80 8.66
N PHE A 60 8.25 4.20 7.70
CA PHE A 60 8.41 5.49 7.03
C PHE A 60 7.05 6.12 6.77
N LEU A 61 7.03 7.45 6.82
CA LEU A 61 5.82 8.22 6.63
C LEU A 61 5.75 8.67 5.19
N VAL A 62 4.65 8.33 4.51
CA VAL A 62 4.40 8.70 3.12
C VAL A 62 3.31 9.75 3.08
N ASP A 63 3.59 10.85 2.40
CA ASP A 63 2.65 11.95 2.16
C ASP A 63 2.32 12.00 0.67
N ASP A 64 1.04 11.87 0.33
CA ASP A 64 0.56 11.90 -1.05
C ASP A 64 -0.08 13.24 -1.45
N GLY A 65 0.04 14.26 -0.60
CA GLY A 65 -0.60 15.56 -0.79
C GLY A 65 -2.01 15.64 -0.21
N THR A 66 -2.66 14.52 0.09
CA THR A 66 -3.98 14.47 0.72
C THR A 66 -3.90 14.16 2.21
N GLY A 67 -2.83 13.52 2.63
CA GLY A 67 -2.59 13.11 4.00
C GLY A 67 -1.31 12.29 4.09
N ALA A 68 -1.01 11.79 5.27
CA ALA A 68 0.19 11.01 5.52
C ALA A 68 -0.17 9.68 6.18
N MET A 69 0.62 8.65 5.85
CA MET A 69 0.43 7.30 6.37
C MET A 69 1.76 6.65 6.67
N TRP A 70 1.85 6.03 7.85
CA TRP A 70 3.00 5.20 8.19
C TRP A 70 2.94 3.87 7.43
N VAL A 71 4.10 3.45 6.97
CA VAL A 71 4.30 2.17 6.26
C VAL A 71 5.36 1.38 7.01
N PHE A 72 5.04 0.14 7.34
CA PHE A 72 6.01 -0.79 7.91
C PHE A 72 6.62 -1.65 6.82
N SER A 73 7.95 -1.64 6.73
CA SER A 73 8.70 -2.47 5.78
C SER A 73 9.52 -3.50 6.52
N LYS A 74 9.32 -4.75 6.18
CA LYS A 74 10.09 -5.87 6.70
C LYS A 74 11.20 -6.29 5.73
N ASN A 75 10.93 -6.25 4.44
CA ASN A 75 11.77 -6.87 3.42
C ASN A 75 12.44 -5.88 2.46
N TYR A 76 11.97 -4.64 2.38
CA TYR A 76 12.36 -3.72 1.31
C TYR A 76 13.22 -2.55 1.78
N GLY A 77 13.53 -2.51 3.07
CA GLY A 77 14.30 -1.41 3.65
C GLY A 77 13.48 -0.13 3.82
N VAL A 78 14.10 0.87 4.43
CA VAL A 78 13.47 2.16 4.71
C VAL A 78 14.04 3.19 3.76
N PRO A 79 13.21 3.79 2.88
CA PRO A 79 13.70 4.83 1.97
C PRO A 79 14.04 6.11 2.73
N GLY A 80 14.96 6.88 2.18
CA GLY A 80 15.33 8.17 2.74
C GLY A 80 14.23 9.23 2.59
N THR A 81 14.25 10.22 3.49
CA THR A 81 13.37 11.37 3.43
C THR A 81 13.52 12.09 2.09
N GLY A 82 12.40 12.43 1.46
CA GLY A 82 12.34 13.04 0.15
C GLY A 82 12.18 12.06 -1.01
N ALA A 83 12.37 10.77 -0.77
CA ALA A 83 12.22 9.76 -1.83
C ALA A 83 10.76 9.64 -2.28
N SER A 84 10.57 9.49 -3.59
CA SER A 84 9.27 9.14 -4.16
C SER A 84 9.09 7.64 -4.08
N VAL A 85 7.96 7.18 -3.56
CA VAL A 85 7.68 5.75 -3.41
C VAL A 85 6.26 5.43 -3.85
N ALA A 86 6.08 4.21 -4.32
CA ALA A 86 4.78 3.60 -4.49
C ALA A 86 4.82 2.25 -3.77
N VAL A 87 3.91 2.06 -2.84
CA VAL A 87 3.90 0.87 -1.99
C VAL A 87 2.54 0.18 -2.06
N VAL A 88 2.59 -1.13 -2.02
CA VAL A 88 1.42 -2.00 -1.95
C VAL A 88 1.46 -2.69 -0.60
N GLY A 89 0.34 -2.77 0.07
CA GLY A 89 0.28 -3.45 1.36
C GLY A 89 -1.12 -3.56 1.89
N ARG A 90 -1.22 -4.04 3.13
CA ARG A 90 -2.48 -4.23 3.82
C ARG A 90 -2.58 -3.25 4.97
N ILE A 91 -3.76 -2.65 5.11
CA ILE A 91 -4.04 -1.75 6.23
C ILE A 91 -4.28 -2.57 7.48
N GLN A 92 -3.57 -2.19 8.55
CA GLN A 92 -3.76 -2.75 9.87
C GLN A 92 -4.01 -1.63 10.87
N GLN A 93 -4.99 -1.82 11.73
CA GLN A 93 -5.24 -0.94 12.85
C GLN A 93 -4.51 -1.49 14.07
N THR A 94 -3.93 -0.59 14.87
CA THR A 94 -3.19 -0.91 16.09
C THR A 94 -1.95 -1.77 15.82
N PHE A 95 -0.83 -1.12 15.67
CA PHE A 95 0.46 -1.78 15.40
C PHE A 95 1.53 -1.14 16.29
N ALA A 96 2.37 -1.96 16.91
CA ALA A 96 3.46 -1.48 17.75
C ALA A 96 4.80 -1.86 17.13
N PHE A 97 5.71 -0.90 17.06
CA PHE A 97 7.07 -1.10 16.55
C PHE A 97 8.03 -0.09 17.20
N GLY A 98 9.17 -0.58 17.64
CA GLY A 98 10.23 0.29 18.20
C GLY A 98 9.80 1.14 19.39
N GLY A 99 8.89 0.64 20.24
CA GLY A 99 8.37 1.37 21.38
C GLY A 99 7.30 2.39 21.05
N ARG A 100 6.85 2.45 19.79
CA ARG A 100 5.78 3.37 19.34
C ARG A 100 4.53 2.59 18.93
N ASN A 101 3.38 3.22 19.15
CA ASN A 101 2.10 2.67 18.72
C ASN A 101 1.57 3.44 17.51
N PHE A 102 1.13 2.71 16.49
CA PHE A 102 0.55 3.27 15.28
C PHE A 102 -0.92 2.85 15.21
N PRO A 103 -1.87 3.79 15.29
CA PRO A 103 -3.30 3.45 15.25
C PRO A 103 -3.72 2.90 13.87
N THR A 104 -3.08 3.35 12.81
CA THR A 104 -3.30 2.85 11.45
C THR A 104 -1.96 2.83 10.72
N ILE A 105 -1.65 1.71 10.10
CA ILE A 105 -0.40 1.53 9.38
C ILE A 105 -0.64 0.63 8.15
N LEU A 106 0.16 0.84 7.11
CA LEU A 106 0.19 -0.05 5.95
C LEU A 106 1.35 -1.02 6.12
N LEU A 107 1.05 -2.31 6.12
CA LEU A 107 2.06 -3.36 6.15
C LEU A 107 2.47 -3.68 4.71
N GLU A 108 3.67 -3.29 4.33
CA GLU A 108 4.14 -3.39 2.96
C GLU A 108 4.30 -4.83 2.51
N THR A 109 3.70 -5.16 1.36
CA THR A 109 3.86 -6.46 0.68
C THR A 109 4.63 -6.33 -0.61
N GLN A 110 4.64 -5.15 -1.23
CA GLN A 110 5.38 -4.86 -2.46
C GLN A 110 5.81 -3.40 -2.49
N ARG A 111 6.94 -3.14 -3.13
CA ARG A 111 7.39 -1.77 -3.39
C ARG A 111 7.62 -1.58 -4.88
N ARG A 112 7.19 -0.41 -5.38
CA ARG A 112 7.44 0.04 -6.74
C ARG A 112 8.17 1.38 -6.69
N HIS A 113 9.06 1.57 -7.63
CA HIS A 113 9.84 2.81 -7.75
C HIS A 113 9.36 3.65 -8.92
#